data_36a06074932906f7f8b4c6f20222fb58
#
_entry.id   36a06074932906f7f8b4c6f20222fb58
#
_cell.length_a   1.000
_cell.length_b   1.000
_cell.length_c   1.000
_cell.angle_alpha   90.00
_cell.angle_beta   90.00
_cell.angle_gamma   90.00
#
_symmetry.space_group_name_H-M   'P 1'
#
loop_
_entity.id
_entity.type
_entity.pdbx_description
1 polymer ?
#
loop_
_entity_poly.entity_id
_entity_poly.type
_entity_poly.pdbx_seq_one_letter_code
_entity_poly.pdbx_strand_id
1 'polypeptide(L)'
;MKNVLITGSAGFVGFHLARLLLDKGYRVHGYDGLTNYYDVALKRERHNILQKNSNFTLTEGMLEDENKLYDAADKFQPEIIIHLAAQAGVRYSLENPRSYIDSNIIGTFNVMEVARKIKIKHLLMASSSS
;
A
#
# COMPACT_ATOMS: atom_id res chain seq x y z
N MET A 1 1.13 20.40 5.71
CA MET A 1 1.69 19.20 5.07
C MET A 1 0.62 18.13 5.00
N LYS A 2 0.39 17.55 3.83
CA LYS A 2 -0.63 16.53 3.66
C LYS A 2 -0.09 15.14 3.95
N ASN A 3 -0.93 14.31 4.55
CA ASN A 3 -0.60 12.93 4.86
C ASN A 3 -1.18 12.01 3.79
N VAL A 4 -0.33 11.19 3.19
CA VAL A 4 -0.71 10.24 2.14
C VAL A 4 -0.34 8.84 2.59
N LEU A 5 -1.30 7.91 2.58
CA LEU A 5 -1.05 6.50 2.83
C LEU A 5 -1.01 5.77 1.49
N ILE A 6 0.05 5.01 1.25
CA ILE A 6 0.22 4.24 0.01
C ILE A 6 0.23 2.75 0.35
N THR A 7 -0.72 2.00 -0.17
CA THR A 7 -0.63 0.54 -0.13
C THR A 7 0.22 0.07 -1.31
N GLY A 8 1.10 -0.89 -1.06
CA GLY A 8 2.02 -1.36 -2.09
C GLY A 8 3.25 -0.48 -2.23
N SER A 9 3.70 0.14 -1.15
CA SER A 9 4.82 1.08 -1.16
C SER A 9 6.16 0.43 -1.52
N ALA A 10 6.30 -0.88 -1.38
CA ALA A 10 7.51 -1.60 -1.79
C ALA A 10 7.48 -2.04 -3.25
N GLY A 11 6.33 -1.93 -3.92
CA GLY A 11 6.21 -2.23 -5.34
C GLY A 11 6.88 -1.16 -6.18
N PHE A 12 7.01 -1.44 -7.49
CA PHE A 12 7.72 -0.52 -8.39
C PHE A 12 7.05 0.86 -8.43
N VAL A 13 5.75 0.89 -8.71
CA VAL A 13 5.02 2.17 -8.82
C VAL A 13 4.94 2.85 -7.47
N GLY A 14 4.60 2.08 -6.42
CA GLY A 14 4.44 2.63 -5.07
C GLY A 14 5.71 3.26 -4.54
N PHE A 15 6.85 2.62 -4.77
CA PHE A 15 8.14 3.13 -4.33
C PHE A 15 8.47 4.47 -5.00
N HIS A 16 8.33 4.54 -6.32
CA HIS A 16 8.64 5.77 -7.05
C HIS A 16 7.67 6.90 -6.72
N LEU A 17 6.39 6.57 -6.53
CA LEU A 17 5.40 7.55 -6.11
C LEU A 17 5.71 8.09 -4.71
N ALA A 18 6.05 7.20 -3.77
CA ALA A 18 6.41 7.61 -2.42
C ALA A 18 7.60 8.58 -2.44
N ARG A 19 8.63 8.27 -3.21
CA ARG A 19 9.79 9.17 -3.35
C ARG A 19 9.39 10.55 -3.87
N LEU A 20 8.56 10.56 -4.92
CA LEU A 20 8.11 11.81 -5.51
C LEU A 20 7.34 12.66 -4.50
N LEU A 21 6.42 12.05 -3.76
CA LEU A 21 5.63 12.76 -2.78
C LEU A 21 6.49 13.28 -1.62
N LEU A 22 7.44 12.48 -1.16
CA LEU A 22 8.37 12.93 -0.12
C LEU A 22 9.20 14.11 -0.59
N ASP A 23 9.67 14.09 -1.83
CA ASP A 23 10.43 15.20 -2.40
C ASP A 23 9.60 16.48 -2.47
N LYS A 24 8.28 16.36 -2.60
CA LYS A 24 7.37 17.50 -2.64
C LYS A 24 6.90 17.95 -1.26
N GLY A 25 7.39 17.34 -0.20
CA GLY A 25 7.09 17.75 1.16
C GLY A 25 5.88 17.09 1.79
N TYR A 26 5.33 16.04 1.18
CA TYR A 26 4.25 15.28 1.81
C TYR A 26 4.79 14.34 2.88
N ARG A 27 3.94 14.03 3.86
CA ARG A 27 4.20 12.92 4.76
C ARG A 27 3.58 11.66 4.17
N VAL A 28 4.35 10.58 4.14
CA VAL A 28 3.93 9.32 3.50
C VAL A 28 4.01 8.18 4.50
N HIS A 29 2.94 7.40 4.56
CA HIS A 29 2.93 6.14 5.30
C HIS A 29 2.74 5.01 4.31
N GLY A 30 3.69 4.07 4.29
CA GLY A 30 3.61 2.90 3.44
C GLY A 30 2.94 1.73 4.17
N TYR A 31 2.16 0.97 3.45
CA TYR A 31 1.57 -0.28 3.94
C TYR A 31 1.82 -1.35 2.90
N ASP A 32 2.57 -2.38 3.25
CA ASP A 32 2.96 -3.42 2.30
C ASP A 32 3.19 -4.74 3.03
N GLY A 33 2.69 -5.83 2.46
CA GLY A 33 2.84 -7.15 3.04
C GLY A 33 4.16 -7.83 2.72
N LEU A 34 4.94 -7.27 1.81
CA LEU A 34 6.21 -7.85 1.37
C LEU A 34 6.05 -9.31 0.93
N THR A 35 5.03 -9.56 0.12
CA THR A 35 4.72 -10.92 -0.32
C THR A 35 5.81 -11.52 -1.20
N ASN A 36 5.84 -12.85 -1.29
CA ASN A 36 6.86 -13.58 -2.03
C ASN A 36 6.65 -13.59 -3.55
N TYR A 37 5.74 -12.76 -4.06
CA TYR A 37 5.47 -12.76 -5.49
C TYR A 37 6.72 -12.49 -6.31
N TYR A 38 7.55 -11.56 -5.85
CA TYR A 38 8.88 -11.38 -6.39
C TYR A 38 9.81 -10.93 -5.26
N ASP A 39 11.04 -10.65 -5.57
CA ASP A 39 12.15 -10.50 -4.63
C ASP A 39 11.82 -9.64 -3.40
N VAL A 40 11.68 -10.29 -2.24
CA VAL A 40 11.42 -9.63 -0.97
C VAL A 40 12.60 -8.75 -0.55
N ALA A 41 13.82 -9.16 -0.88
CA ALA A 41 15.01 -8.37 -0.58
C ALA A 41 14.99 -7.03 -1.31
N LEU A 42 14.53 -7.02 -2.56
CA LEU A 42 14.37 -5.78 -3.33
C LEU A 42 13.34 -4.87 -2.69
N LYS A 43 12.22 -5.44 -2.22
CA LYS A 43 11.18 -4.66 -1.54
C LYS A 43 11.69 -4.05 -0.25
N ARG A 44 12.45 -4.81 0.54
CA ARG A 44 13.03 -4.29 1.78
C ARG A 44 14.06 -3.19 1.49
N GLU A 45 14.84 -3.34 0.45
CA GLU A 45 15.78 -2.31 0.01
C GLU A 45 15.05 -1.00 -0.32
N ARG A 46 13.94 -1.10 -1.04
CA ARG A 46 13.12 0.08 -1.37
C ARG A 46 12.60 0.75 -0.11
N HIS A 47 12.10 -0.01 0.86
CA HIS A 47 11.64 0.56 2.12
C HIS A 47 12.79 1.18 2.90
N ASN A 48 13.97 0.57 2.89
CA ASN A 48 15.15 1.15 3.55
C ASN A 48 15.50 2.52 2.97
N ILE A 49 15.41 2.65 1.65
CA ILE A 49 15.66 3.93 0.98
C ILE A 49 14.64 4.97 1.42
N LEU A 50 13.36 4.61 1.44
CA LEU A 50 12.28 5.53 1.85
C LEU A 50 12.43 5.94 3.30
N GLN A 51 12.81 5.01 4.17
CA GLN A 51 12.92 5.28 5.61
C GLN A 51 14.05 6.23 5.99
N LYS A 52 14.93 6.53 5.06
CA LYS A 52 15.93 7.58 5.27
C LYS A 52 15.32 8.96 5.33
N ASN A 53 14.11 9.13 4.80
CA ASN A 53 13.38 10.39 4.88
C ASN A 53 12.55 10.40 6.15
N SER A 54 12.69 11.43 6.97
CA SER A 54 11.99 11.53 8.27
C SER A 54 10.47 11.64 8.12
N ASN A 55 9.98 11.98 6.94
CA ASN A 55 8.54 12.08 6.67
C ASN A 55 7.92 10.78 6.17
N PHE A 56 8.70 9.70 6.11
CA PHE A 56 8.20 8.38 5.74
C PHE A 56 8.11 7.46 6.95
N THR A 57 6.97 6.79 7.08
CA THR A 57 6.77 5.72 8.07
C THR A 57 6.20 4.51 7.36
N LEU A 58 6.25 3.35 8.00
CA LEU A 58 5.92 2.08 7.37
C LEU A 58 5.18 1.15 8.33
N THR A 59 4.17 0.47 7.82
CA THR A 59 3.57 -0.69 8.47
C THR A 59 3.68 -1.88 7.52
N GLU A 60 4.31 -2.95 7.97
CA GLU A 60 4.30 -4.22 7.24
C GLU A 60 3.06 -4.98 7.64
N GLY A 61 2.18 -5.23 6.68
CA GLY A 61 0.94 -5.92 6.92
C GLY A 61 0.24 -6.29 5.63
N MET A 62 -0.65 -7.25 5.73
CA MET A 62 -1.43 -7.72 4.59
C MET A 62 -2.74 -6.96 4.51
N LEU A 63 -3.27 -6.79 3.30
CA LEU A 63 -4.54 -6.07 3.12
C LEU A 63 -5.73 -6.84 3.68
N GLU A 64 -5.66 -8.17 3.73
CA GLU A 64 -6.73 -8.97 4.34
C GLU A 64 -6.80 -8.81 5.86
N ASP A 65 -5.77 -8.26 6.48
CA ASP A 65 -5.78 -7.91 7.90
C ASP A 65 -6.37 -6.51 8.07
N GLU A 66 -7.69 -6.43 8.08
CA GLU A 66 -8.40 -5.15 8.16
C GLU A 66 -8.06 -4.38 9.43
N ASN A 67 -7.92 -5.06 10.56
CA ASN A 67 -7.63 -4.39 11.83
C ASN A 67 -6.28 -3.69 11.80
N LYS A 68 -5.27 -4.36 11.24
CA LYS A 68 -3.94 -3.77 11.13
C LYS A 68 -3.92 -2.58 10.20
N LEU A 69 -4.62 -2.69 9.07
CA LEU A 69 -4.74 -1.58 8.13
C LEU A 69 -5.48 -0.40 8.75
N TYR A 70 -6.58 -0.68 9.45
CA TYR A 70 -7.35 0.36 10.13
C TYR A 70 -6.48 1.06 11.19
N ASP A 71 -5.76 0.30 12.01
CA ASP A 71 -4.91 0.89 13.06
C ASP A 71 -3.84 1.79 12.47
N ALA A 72 -3.19 1.36 11.39
CA ALA A 72 -2.17 2.16 10.71
C ALA A 72 -2.77 3.46 10.18
N ALA A 73 -3.91 3.37 9.51
CA ALA A 73 -4.58 4.54 8.95
C ALA A 73 -5.09 5.48 10.04
N ASP A 74 -5.65 4.91 11.10
CA ASP A 74 -6.17 5.72 12.20
C ASP A 74 -5.08 6.52 12.91
N LYS A 75 -3.92 5.90 13.12
CA LYS A 75 -2.78 6.60 13.73
C LYS A 75 -2.19 7.66 12.82
N PHE A 76 -2.08 7.36 11.53
CA PHE A 76 -1.45 8.27 10.58
C PHE A 76 -2.38 9.41 10.16
N GLN A 77 -3.69 9.17 10.15
CA GLN A 77 -4.71 10.14 9.72
C GLN A 77 -4.41 10.69 8.33
N PRO A 78 -4.41 9.83 7.29
CA PRO A 78 -4.18 10.30 5.94
C PRO A 78 -5.36 11.11 5.42
N GLU A 79 -5.07 12.09 4.57
CA GLU A 79 -6.09 12.78 3.80
C GLU A 79 -6.38 12.04 2.50
N ILE A 80 -5.37 11.34 2.00
CA ILE A 80 -5.41 10.62 0.73
C ILE A 80 -4.88 9.21 0.94
N ILE A 81 -5.60 8.23 0.42
CA ILE A 81 -5.11 6.86 0.32
C ILE A 81 -4.91 6.53 -1.15
N ILE A 82 -3.73 6.06 -1.50
CA ILE A 82 -3.42 5.58 -2.85
C ILE A 82 -3.22 4.07 -2.76
N HIS A 83 -4.15 3.33 -3.32
CA HIS A 83 -4.16 1.87 -3.24
C HIS A 83 -3.53 1.27 -4.48
N LEU A 84 -2.30 0.78 -4.31
CA LEU A 84 -1.53 0.14 -5.38
C LEU A 84 -1.21 -1.32 -5.07
N ALA A 85 -1.42 -1.75 -3.84
CA ALA A 85 -1.13 -3.12 -3.44
C ALA A 85 -2.12 -4.07 -4.10
N ALA A 86 -1.62 -4.99 -4.89
CA ALA A 86 -2.42 -6.02 -5.53
C ALA A 86 -1.50 -7.17 -5.90
N GLN A 87 -2.07 -8.37 -5.95
CA GLN A 87 -1.36 -9.52 -6.48
C GLN A 87 -1.42 -9.44 -8.00
N ALA A 88 -0.26 -9.28 -8.64
CA ALA A 88 -0.17 -9.14 -10.09
C ALA A 88 0.14 -10.48 -10.75
N GLY A 89 -0.10 -10.56 -12.06
CA GLY A 89 0.30 -11.70 -12.87
C GLY A 89 -0.82 -12.72 -13.06
N VAL A 90 -1.26 -12.87 -14.31
CA VAL A 90 -2.31 -13.84 -14.66
C VAL A 90 -1.85 -15.25 -14.30
N ARG A 91 -0.61 -15.59 -14.60
CA ARG A 91 -0.09 -16.94 -14.35
C ARG A 91 -0.12 -17.26 -12.86
N TYR A 92 0.32 -16.33 -12.02
CA TYR A 92 0.30 -16.54 -10.58
C TYR A 92 -1.11 -16.71 -10.05
N SER A 93 -2.10 -16.01 -10.62
CA SER A 93 -3.49 -16.16 -10.20
C SER A 93 -4.04 -17.55 -10.48
N LEU A 94 -3.54 -18.23 -11.53
CA LEU A 94 -3.92 -19.60 -11.82
C LEU A 94 -3.25 -20.61 -10.88
N GLU A 95 -2.04 -20.31 -10.45
CA GLU A 95 -1.29 -21.19 -9.53
C GLU A 95 -1.72 -21.02 -8.08
N ASN A 96 -2.11 -19.81 -7.69
CA ASN A 96 -2.51 -19.50 -6.32
C ASN A 96 -3.71 -18.55 -6.32
N PRO A 97 -4.89 -19.05 -6.72
CA PRO A 97 -6.07 -18.18 -6.83
C PRO A 97 -6.51 -17.59 -5.50
N ARG A 98 -6.30 -18.30 -4.39
CA ARG A 98 -6.70 -17.78 -3.09
C ARG A 98 -5.92 -16.53 -2.71
N SER A 99 -4.61 -16.51 -2.94
CA SER A 99 -3.78 -15.33 -2.69
C SER A 99 -4.27 -14.15 -3.53
N TYR A 100 -4.63 -14.41 -4.76
CA TYR A 100 -5.14 -13.37 -5.66
C TYR A 100 -6.47 -12.79 -5.16
N ILE A 101 -7.39 -13.65 -4.70
CA ILE A 101 -8.66 -13.22 -4.14
C ILE A 101 -8.45 -12.43 -2.85
N ASP A 102 -7.61 -12.93 -1.94
CA ASP A 102 -7.34 -12.28 -0.66
C ASP A 102 -6.75 -10.89 -0.87
N SER A 103 -5.81 -10.75 -1.76
CA SER A 103 -5.17 -9.45 -2.01
C SER A 103 -6.03 -8.50 -2.83
N ASN A 104 -6.64 -9.00 -3.91
CA ASN A 104 -7.26 -8.11 -4.88
C ASN A 104 -8.74 -7.82 -4.61
N ILE A 105 -9.46 -8.77 -4.03
CA ILE A 105 -10.88 -8.59 -3.74
C ILE A 105 -11.08 -8.19 -2.28
N ILE A 106 -10.67 -9.05 -1.36
CA ILE A 106 -10.85 -8.78 0.08
C ILE A 106 -10.02 -7.58 0.52
N GLY A 107 -8.78 -7.50 0.06
CA GLY A 107 -7.90 -6.38 0.39
C GLY A 107 -8.45 -5.05 -0.10
N THR A 108 -8.95 -4.99 -1.31
CA THR A 108 -9.55 -3.76 -1.85
C THR A 108 -10.79 -3.37 -1.07
N PHE A 109 -11.63 -4.36 -0.74
CA PHE A 109 -12.78 -4.10 0.12
C PHE A 109 -12.36 -3.48 1.45
N ASN A 110 -11.33 -4.04 2.08
CA ASN A 110 -10.84 -3.53 3.36
C ASN A 110 -10.31 -2.10 3.24
N VAL A 111 -9.61 -1.78 2.16
CA VAL A 111 -9.13 -0.41 1.91
C VAL A 111 -10.32 0.55 1.81
N MET A 112 -11.37 0.17 1.08
CA MET A 112 -12.56 1.00 0.95
C MET A 112 -13.26 1.19 2.29
N GLU A 113 -13.37 0.13 3.11
CA GLU A 113 -13.99 0.22 4.42
C GLU A 113 -13.20 1.12 5.38
N VAL A 114 -11.87 1.00 5.37
CA VAL A 114 -11.01 1.85 6.19
C VAL A 114 -11.15 3.31 5.76
N ALA A 115 -11.13 3.56 4.46
CA ALA A 115 -11.30 4.91 3.91
C ALA A 115 -12.62 5.53 4.38
N ARG A 116 -13.69 4.74 4.37
CA ARG A 116 -14.99 5.20 4.82
C ARG A 116 -15.01 5.50 6.32
N LYS A 117 -14.42 4.61 7.13
CA LYS A 117 -14.43 4.73 8.59
C LYS A 117 -13.65 5.95 9.07
N ILE A 118 -12.50 6.25 8.46
CA ILE A 118 -11.70 7.40 8.86
C ILE A 118 -12.05 8.67 8.08
N LYS A 119 -13.01 8.58 7.17
CA LYS A 119 -13.54 9.73 6.42
C LYS A 119 -12.47 10.48 5.65
N ILE A 120 -11.68 9.74 4.86
CA ILE A 120 -10.62 10.37 4.07
C ILE A 120 -11.22 11.24 2.95
N LYS A 121 -10.42 12.19 2.47
CA LYS A 121 -10.87 13.10 1.41
C LYS A 121 -10.86 12.46 0.04
N HIS A 122 -9.81 11.67 -0.26
CA HIS A 122 -9.65 11.06 -1.56
C HIS A 122 -9.10 9.64 -1.45
N LEU A 123 -9.70 8.73 -2.18
CA LEU A 123 -9.19 7.38 -2.36
C LEU A 123 -8.90 7.20 -3.85
N LEU A 124 -7.62 6.95 -4.17
CA LEU A 124 -7.17 6.68 -5.53
C LEU A 124 -6.80 5.21 -5.62
N MET A 125 -7.31 4.53 -6.63
CA MET A 125 -7.01 3.12 -6.85
C MET A 125 -6.51 2.93 -8.27
N ALA A 126 -5.39 2.20 -8.40
CA ALA A 126 -4.91 1.81 -9.71
C ALA A 126 -5.79 0.70 -10.25
N SER A 127 -6.18 0.81 -11.51
CA SER A 127 -6.89 -0.27 -12.18
C SER A 127 -5.99 -0.89 -13.24
N SER A 128 -6.11 -2.19 -13.40
CA SER A 128 -5.34 -2.90 -14.40
C SER A 128 -5.97 -2.75 -15.77
N SER A 129 -5.15 -2.60 -16.79
CA SER A 129 -5.59 -2.54 -18.16
C SER A 129 -5.59 -3.91 -18.85
N SER A 130 -5.10 -4.92 -18.17
CA SER A 130 -4.95 -6.25 -18.77
C SER A 130 -6.07 -7.18 -18.41
#